data_058ee52cb0a774c6ad98c25d98eb1f24
#
_entry.id   058ee52cb0a774c6ad98c25d98eb1f24
#
_cell.length_a   1.000
_cell.length_b   1.000
_cell.length_c   1.000
_cell.angle_alpha   90.00
_cell.angle_beta   90.00
_cell.angle_gamma   90.00
#
_symmetry.space_group_name_H-M   'P 1'
#
loop_
_entity.id
_entity.type
_entity.pdbx_description
1 polymer ?
#
loop_
_entity_poly.entity_id
_entity_poly.type
_entity_poly.pdbx_seq_one_letter_code
_entity_poly.pdbx_strand_id
1 'polypeptide(L)'
;MTRLARAFAGLLFAVAFALLGAAPARAERVSADDAKAVRTVVEAQLSAFAADDAKRAFSYAAPSIREMFGTPDRFMEMVRAGYPVVYRPASVVFLNPERVEGQLLQGVHLTDASGALWLAIYRLERQPDKSWRIAGCDVQRSVGKMT
;
A
#
# COMPACT_ATOMS: atom_id res chain seq x y z
N MET A 1 -19.28 -30.05 79.52
CA MET A 1 -20.20 -29.54 78.46
C MET A 1 -19.39 -28.84 77.42
N THR A 2 -19.17 -29.51 76.33
CA THR A 2 -18.34 -29.10 75.20
C THR A 2 -19.13 -28.25 74.21
N ARG A 3 -18.62 -27.08 73.86
CA ARG A 3 -19.09 -26.33 72.71
C ARG A 3 -17.95 -26.24 71.69
N LEU A 4 -18.13 -26.98 70.60
CA LEU A 4 -17.31 -26.87 69.40
C LEU A 4 -17.56 -25.55 68.72
N ALA A 5 -16.49 -24.73 68.61
CA ALA A 5 -16.47 -23.58 67.70
C ALA A 5 -15.93 -24.04 66.34
N ARG A 6 -16.80 -24.12 65.35
CA ARG A 6 -16.40 -24.33 63.95
C ARG A 6 -15.89 -23.02 63.39
N ALA A 7 -14.61 -22.99 63.11
CA ALA A 7 -14.00 -21.89 62.34
C ALA A 7 -14.27 -22.16 60.84
N PHE A 8 -15.03 -21.28 60.23
CA PHE A 8 -15.17 -21.20 58.78
C PHE A 8 -13.99 -20.42 58.24
N ALA A 9 -13.06 -21.13 57.60
CA ALA A 9 -12.02 -20.49 56.82
C ALA A 9 -12.60 -20.10 55.48
N GLY A 10 -12.86 -18.80 55.30
CA GLY A 10 -13.25 -18.22 54.03
C GLY A 10 -12.06 -18.14 53.10
N LEU A 11 -12.08 -18.97 52.06
CA LEU A 11 -11.10 -18.92 50.97
C LEU A 11 -11.47 -17.74 50.02
N LEU A 12 -10.77 -16.63 50.17
CA LEU A 12 -10.84 -15.51 49.26
C LEU A 12 -10.07 -15.88 47.98
N PHE A 13 -10.82 -16.26 46.93
CA PHE A 13 -10.29 -16.37 45.59
C PHE A 13 -10.13 -14.94 45.03
N ALA A 14 -8.93 -14.42 45.07
CA ALA A 14 -8.59 -13.19 44.33
C ALA A 14 -8.46 -13.56 42.86
N VAL A 15 -9.50 -13.28 42.08
CA VAL A 15 -9.45 -13.34 40.62
C VAL A 15 -8.64 -12.13 40.15
N ALA A 16 -7.37 -12.37 39.90
CA ALA A 16 -6.52 -11.39 39.22
C ALA A 16 -6.99 -11.30 37.74
N PHE A 17 -7.80 -10.29 37.45
CA PHE A 17 -8.14 -9.91 36.09
C PHE A 17 -6.86 -9.34 35.45
N ALA A 18 -6.10 -10.19 34.77
CA ALA A 18 -5.02 -9.75 33.92
C ALA A 18 -5.64 -8.97 32.76
N LEU A 19 -5.66 -7.66 32.85
CA LEU A 19 -5.88 -6.75 31.73
C LEU A 19 -4.72 -6.99 30.75
N LEU A 20 -4.92 -7.93 29.82
CA LEU A 20 -4.12 -7.95 28.60
C LEU A 20 -4.45 -6.66 27.85
N GLY A 21 -3.69 -5.63 28.15
CA GLY A 21 -3.66 -4.43 27.36
C GLY A 21 -3.26 -4.83 25.95
N ALA A 22 -4.21 -4.85 25.01
CA ALA A 22 -3.90 -4.92 23.61
C ALA A 22 -3.01 -3.72 23.30
N ALA A 23 -1.72 -3.98 23.05
CA ALA A 23 -0.82 -2.95 22.56
C ALA A 23 -1.42 -2.42 21.24
N PRO A 24 -1.52 -1.08 21.05
CA PRO A 24 -1.99 -0.55 19.79
C PRO A 24 -1.10 -1.11 18.70
N ALA A 25 -1.74 -1.67 17.64
CA ALA A 25 -1.04 -2.18 16.48
C ALA A 25 -0.16 -1.04 15.95
N ARG A 26 1.14 -1.10 16.18
CA ARG A 26 2.10 -0.18 15.58
C ARG A 26 2.04 -0.43 14.09
N ALA A 27 1.65 0.60 13.32
CA ALA A 27 1.88 0.59 11.89
C ALA A 27 3.36 0.24 11.68
N GLU A 28 3.64 -0.92 11.09
CA GLU A 28 5.01 -1.33 10.82
C GLU A 28 5.66 -0.28 9.93
N ARG A 29 6.78 0.24 10.41
CA ARG A 29 7.54 1.21 9.62
C ARG A 29 8.05 0.53 8.36
N VAL A 30 7.91 1.22 7.23
CA VAL A 30 8.54 0.80 5.99
C VAL A 30 10.04 1.00 6.11
N SER A 31 10.82 -0.03 5.82
CA SER A 31 12.28 0.08 5.81
C SER A 31 12.74 1.03 4.69
N ALA A 32 13.90 1.64 4.85
CA ALA A 32 14.47 2.50 3.82
C ALA A 32 14.69 1.75 2.50
N ASP A 33 15.08 0.48 2.58
CA ASP A 33 15.29 -0.38 1.41
C ASP A 33 13.97 -0.68 0.69
N ASP A 34 12.92 -1.01 1.42
CA ASP A 34 11.59 -1.25 0.84
C ASP A 34 11.02 0.04 0.23
N ALA A 35 11.16 1.17 0.92
CA ALA A 35 10.72 2.47 0.41
C ALA A 35 11.40 2.82 -0.93
N LYS A 36 12.72 2.60 -1.00
CA LYS A 36 13.49 2.80 -2.23
C LYS A 36 13.07 1.82 -3.33
N ALA A 37 12.87 0.56 -2.98
CA ALA A 37 12.51 -0.49 -3.94
C ALA A 37 11.14 -0.23 -4.58
N VAL A 38 10.11 0.10 -3.81
CA VAL A 38 8.77 0.39 -4.35
C VAL A 38 8.75 1.66 -5.18
N ARG A 39 9.46 2.70 -4.75
CA ARG A 39 9.65 3.92 -5.53
C ARG A 39 10.28 3.62 -6.88
N THR A 40 11.36 2.84 -6.90
CA THR A 40 12.06 2.44 -8.13
C THR A 40 11.13 1.70 -9.10
N VAL A 41 10.30 0.80 -8.62
CA VAL A 41 9.34 0.05 -9.44
C VAL A 41 8.30 1.00 -10.07
N VAL A 42 7.73 1.91 -9.30
CA VAL A 42 6.74 2.87 -9.81
C VAL A 42 7.37 3.85 -10.80
N GLU A 43 8.55 4.40 -10.49
CA GLU A 43 9.30 5.26 -11.42
C GLU A 43 9.60 4.56 -12.75
N ALA A 44 10.02 3.31 -12.68
CA ALA A 44 10.33 2.52 -13.87
C ALA A 44 9.10 2.26 -14.73
N GLN A 45 7.94 1.99 -14.11
CA GLN A 45 6.70 1.83 -14.85
C GLN A 45 6.22 3.13 -15.50
N LEU A 46 6.27 4.25 -14.77
CA LEU A 46 5.94 5.57 -15.32
C LEU A 46 6.85 5.93 -16.52
N SER A 47 8.12 5.64 -16.41
CA SER A 47 9.08 5.83 -17.50
C SER A 47 8.76 4.95 -18.71
N ALA A 48 8.36 3.69 -18.48
CA ALA A 48 7.96 2.78 -19.54
C ALA A 48 6.68 3.25 -20.27
N PHE A 49 5.70 3.78 -19.54
CA PHE A 49 4.51 4.39 -20.14
C PHE A 49 4.89 5.59 -21.02
N ALA A 50 5.71 6.49 -20.51
CA ALA A 50 6.16 7.67 -21.28
C ALA A 50 6.92 7.30 -22.55
N ALA A 51 7.60 6.16 -22.55
CA ALA A 51 8.33 5.62 -23.72
C ALA A 51 7.47 4.74 -24.63
N ASP A 52 6.20 4.56 -24.35
CA ASP A 52 5.32 3.61 -25.05
C ASP A 52 5.86 2.15 -25.03
N ASP A 53 6.62 1.80 -24.01
CA ASP A 53 7.18 0.47 -23.83
C ASP A 53 6.20 -0.42 -23.04
N ALA A 54 5.21 -0.95 -23.75
CA ALA A 54 4.16 -1.76 -23.16
C ALA A 54 4.69 -3.02 -22.46
N LYS A 55 5.65 -3.68 -23.07
CA LYS A 55 6.25 -4.90 -22.50
C LYS A 55 6.95 -4.63 -21.18
N ARG A 56 7.73 -3.56 -21.13
CA ARG A 56 8.43 -3.16 -19.92
C ARG A 56 7.47 -2.69 -18.84
N ALA A 57 6.48 -1.85 -19.18
CA ALA A 57 5.46 -1.40 -18.23
C ALA A 57 4.70 -2.57 -17.60
N PHE A 58 4.33 -3.56 -18.41
CA PHE A 58 3.61 -4.76 -17.98
C PHE A 58 4.46 -5.67 -17.08
N SER A 59 5.76 -5.67 -17.25
CA SER A 59 6.68 -6.47 -16.43
C SER A 59 6.70 -6.07 -14.95
N TYR A 60 6.32 -4.83 -14.62
CA TYR A 60 6.23 -4.35 -13.24
C TYR A 60 4.88 -4.64 -12.57
N ALA A 61 3.91 -5.13 -13.33
CA ALA A 61 2.61 -5.52 -12.80
C ALA A 61 2.68 -6.87 -12.07
N ALA A 62 1.91 -6.99 -10.99
CA ALA A 62 1.75 -8.24 -10.26
C ALA A 62 1.06 -9.31 -11.13
N PRO A 63 1.24 -10.61 -10.82
CA PRO A 63 0.63 -11.69 -11.59
C PRO A 63 -0.88 -11.53 -11.80
N SER A 64 -1.62 -11.06 -10.79
CA SER A 64 -3.07 -10.82 -10.90
C SER A 64 -3.45 -9.81 -11.98
N ILE A 65 -2.69 -8.73 -12.11
CA ILE A 65 -2.90 -7.71 -13.16
C ILE A 65 -2.53 -8.28 -14.53
N ARG A 66 -1.42 -8.97 -14.61
CA ARG A 66 -0.97 -9.58 -15.86
C ARG A 66 -1.94 -10.64 -16.38
N GLU A 67 -2.53 -11.41 -15.48
CA GLU A 67 -3.57 -12.39 -15.80
C GLU A 67 -4.86 -11.70 -16.27
N MET A 68 -5.26 -10.62 -15.60
CA MET A 68 -6.46 -9.85 -15.93
C MET A 68 -6.41 -9.25 -17.35
N PHE A 69 -5.30 -8.66 -17.75
CA PHE A 69 -5.15 -8.01 -19.06
C PHE A 69 -4.63 -8.95 -20.16
N GLY A 70 -3.91 -9.99 -19.80
CA GLY A 70 -3.40 -11.04 -20.68
C GLY A 70 -2.20 -10.63 -21.52
N THR A 71 -2.16 -9.41 -22.06
CA THR A 71 -1.07 -8.92 -22.92
C THR A 71 -0.60 -7.53 -22.53
N PRO A 72 0.69 -7.19 -22.78
CA PRO A 72 1.21 -5.85 -22.59
C PRO A 72 0.44 -4.77 -23.35
N ASP A 73 0.01 -5.05 -24.57
CA ASP A 73 -0.68 -4.08 -25.42
C ASP A 73 -2.06 -3.72 -24.86
N ARG A 74 -2.81 -4.68 -24.36
CA ARG A 74 -4.11 -4.44 -23.71
C ARG A 74 -3.95 -3.63 -22.42
N PHE A 75 -2.92 -3.92 -21.65
CA PHE A 75 -2.60 -3.16 -20.45
C PHE A 75 -2.26 -1.71 -20.79
N MET A 76 -1.40 -1.48 -21.76
CA MET A 76 -1.02 -0.13 -22.22
C MET A 76 -2.23 0.65 -22.77
N GLU A 77 -3.08 0.01 -23.55
CA GLU A 77 -4.30 0.63 -24.08
C GLU A 77 -5.24 1.09 -22.96
N MET A 78 -5.42 0.26 -21.93
CA MET A 78 -6.22 0.60 -20.76
C MET A 78 -5.64 1.82 -20.03
N VAL A 79 -4.33 1.88 -19.84
CA VAL A 79 -3.69 3.01 -19.16
C VAL A 79 -3.81 4.30 -19.96
N ARG A 80 -3.61 4.25 -21.28
CA ARG A 80 -3.80 5.41 -22.15
C ARG A 80 -5.22 5.95 -22.10
N ALA A 81 -6.22 5.07 -22.16
CA ALA A 81 -7.63 5.46 -22.19
C ALA A 81 -8.18 5.86 -20.82
N GLY A 82 -7.83 5.12 -19.77
CA GLY A 82 -8.41 5.27 -18.43
C GLY A 82 -7.61 6.12 -17.47
N TYR A 83 -6.30 6.26 -17.70
CA TYR A 83 -5.37 6.93 -16.79
C TYR A 83 -4.39 7.86 -17.52
N PRO A 84 -4.89 8.90 -18.25
CA PRO A 84 -4.02 9.76 -19.05
C PRO A 84 -2.91 10.44 -18.25
N VAL A 85 -3.19 10.83 -16.99
CA VAL A 85 -2.19 11.47 -16.13
C VAL A 85 -1.09 10.51 -15.68
N VAL A 86 -1.38 9.21 -15.57
CA VAL A 86 -0.37 8.17 -15.29
C VAL A 86 0.44 7.87 -16.54
N TYR A 87 -0.22 7.86 -17.69
CA TYR A 87 0.44 7.61 -18.96
C TYR A 87 1.52 8.65 -19.28
N ARG A 88 1.19 9.95 -19.11
CA ARG A 88 2.12 11.07 -19.36
C ARG A 88 1.88 12.23 -18.39
N PRO A 89 2.36 12.12 -17.14
CA PRO A 89 2.30 13.25 -16.21
C PRO A 89 3.24 14.38 -16.64
N ALA A 90 2.85 15.63 -16.35
CA ALA A 90 3.73 16.77 -16.50
C ALA A 90 4.73 16.88 -15.35
N SER A 91 4.33 16.44 -14.14
CA SER A 91 5.22 16.34 -12.99
C SER A 91 4.84 15.16 -12.08
N VAL A 92 5.83 14.69 -11.33
CA VAL A 92 5.71 13.53 -10.44
C VAL A 92 6.39 13.85 -9.12
N VAL A 93 5.67 13.70 -8.00
CA VAL A 93 6.20 13.86 -6.65
C VAL A 93 5.82 12.65 -5.80
N PHE A 94 6.81 11.91 -5.34
CA PHE A 94 6.60 10.73 -4.50
C PHE A 94 6.37 11.12 -3.04
N LEU A 95 5.38 10.51 -2.41
CA LEU A 95 5.14 10.58 -0.98
C LEU A 95 5.86 9.44 -0.25
N ASN A 96 5.86 9.49 1.08
CA ASN A 96 6.37 8.37 1.86
C ASN A 96 5.43 7.16 1.73
N PRO A 97 5.94 5.95 1.47
CA PRO A 97 5.11 4.77 1.42
C PRO A 97 4.62 4.36 2.81
N GLU A 98 3.48 3.70 2.84
CA GLU A 98 2.86 3.18 4.05
C GLU A 98 2.66 1.67 3.93
N ARG A 99 2.78 0.95 5.07
CA ARG A 99 2.48 -0.48 5.12
C ARG A 99 1.05 -0.69 5.60
N VAL A 100 0.28 -1.42 4.81
CA VAL A 100 -1.10 -1.77 5.12
C VAL A 100 -1.29 -3.26 4.81
N GLU A 101 -1.60 -4.07 5.82
CA GLU A 101 -1.91 -5.50 5.68
C GLU A 101 -0.87 -6.29 4.85
N GLY A 102 0.41 -6.05 5.10
CA GLY A 102 1.51 -6.74 4.40
C GLY A 102 1.83 -6.21 3.00
N GLN A 103 1.04 -5.28 2.48
CA GLN A 103 1.29 -4.57 1.23
C GLN A 103 1.91 -3.20 1.48
N LEU A 104 2.55 -2.63 0.49
CA LEU A 104 2.99 -1.24 0.52
C LEU A 104 2.10 -0.37 -0.37
N LEU A 105 1.68 0.76 0.18
CA LEU A 105 0.98 1.81 -0.55
C LEU A 105 1.97 2.93 -0.84
N GLN A 106 2.17 3.24 -2.12
CA GLN A 106 3.01 4.34 -2.57
C GLN A 106 2.11 5.43 -3.15
N GLY A 107 1.98 6.53 -2.43
CA GLY A 107 1.31 7.72 -2.93
C GLY A 107 2.22 8.50 -3.86
N VAL A 108 1.65 9.04 -4.93
CA VAL A 108 2.34 9.86 -5.92
C VAL A 108 1.44 11.02 -6.32
N HIS A 109 1.89 12.25 -6.13
CA HIS A 109 1.24 13.40 -6.73
C HIS A 109 1.65 13.54 -8.19
N LEU A 110 0.67 13.59 -9.06
CA LEU A 110 0.85 13.76 -10.50
C LEU A 110 0.19 15.08 -10.92
N THR A 111 0.83 15.82 -11.80
CA THR A 111 0.23 16.99 -12.45
C THR A 111 -0.01 16.65 -13.92
N ASP A 112 -1.18 16.94 -14.43
CA ASP A 112 -1.47 16.75 -15.85
C ASP A 112 -1.04 17.97 -16.70
N ALA A 113 -1.22 17.87 -18.01
CA ALA A 113 -0.83 18.91 -18.95
C ALA A 113 -1.60 20.23 -18.75
N SER A 114 -2.77 20.19 -18.11
CA SER A 114 -3.55 21.39 -17.76
C SER A 114 -3.14 22.04 -16.44
N GLY A 115 -2.20 21.44 -15.70
CA GLY A 115 -1.80 21.86 -14.37
C GLY A 115 -2.68 21.33 -13.25
N ALA A 116 -3.64 20.46 -13.55
CA ALA A 116 -4.48 19.83 -12.52
C ALA A 116 -3.69 18.81 -11.72
N LEU A 117 -3.91 18.80 -10.41
CA LEU A 117 -3.24 17.90 -9.47
C LEU A 117 -4.06 16.64 -9.24
N TRP A 118 -3.38 15.51 -9.30
CA TRP A 118 -3.93 14.17 -9.08
C TRP A 118 -3.15 13.44 -8.00
N LEU A 119 -3.81 12.55 -7.27
CA LEU A 119 -3.19 11.61 -6.36
C LEU A 119 -3.36 10.20 -6.92
N ALA A 120 -2.24 9.55 -7.21
CA ALA A 120 -2.20 8.13 -7.54
C ALA A 120 -1.72 7.35 -6.31
N ILE A 121 -2.45 6.32 -5.93
CA ILE A 121 -2.08 5.42 -4.84
C ILE A 121 -1.82 4.05 -5.44
N TYR A 122 -0.55 3.69 -5.49
CA TYR A 122 -0.09 2.38 -5.95
C TYR A 122 -0.09 1.39 -4.81
N ARG A 123 -0.66 0.21 -5.05
CA ARG A 123 -0.55 -0.93 -4.14
C ARG A 123 0.48 -1.89 -4.70
N LEU A 124 1.49 -2.20 -3.89
CA LEU A 124 2.57 -3.11 -4.28
C LEU A 124 2.59 -4.33 -3.37
N GLU A 125 2.84 -5.47 -3.98
CA GLU A 125 2.98 -6.77 -3.33
C GLU A 125 4.40 -7.29 -3.50
N ARG A 126 4.93 -7.89 -2.42
CA ARG A 126 6.22 -8.57 -2.47
C ARG A 126 6.03 -9.97 -3.04
N GLN A 127 6.81 -10.29 -4.04
CA GLN A 127 6.81 -11.59 -4.69
C GLN A 127 7.70 -12.61 -3.95
N PRO A 128 7.56 -13.92 -4.23
CA PRO A 128 8.43 -14.94 -3.65
C PRO A 128 9.93 -14.72 -3.89
N ASP A 129 10.30 -14.11 -5.01
CA ASP A 129 11.67 -13.73 -5.35
C ASP A 129 12.15 -12.45 -4.64
N LYS A 130 11.34 -11.91 -3.72
CA LYS A 130 11.55 -10.67 -2.97
C LYS A 130 11.45 -9.38 -3.78
N SER A 131 11.10 -9.44 -5.07
CA SER A 131 10.78 -8.25 -5.86
C SER A 131 9.41 -7.68 -5.50
N TRP A 132 9.24 -6.37 -5.70
CA TRP A 132 7.96 -5.70 -5.56
C TRP A 132 7.29 -5.59 -6.93
N ARG A 133 5.96 -5.84 -6.97
CA ARG A 133 5.13 -5.69 -8.16
C ARG A 133 3.90 -4.86 -7.86
N ILE A 134 3.44 -4.13 -8.85
CA ILE A 134 2.24 -3.28 -8.74
C ILE A 134 0.99 -4.14 -8.91
N ALA A 135 0.19 -4.20 -7.85
CA ALA A 135 -1.06 -4.96 -7.79
C ALA A 135 -2.30 -4.10 -8.03
N GLY A 136 -2.15 -2.80 -8.09
CA GLY A 136 -3.24 -1.86 -8.36
C GLY A 136 -2.77 -0.42 -8.29
N CYS A 137 -3.59 0.46 -8.85
CA CYS A 137 -3.40 1.91 -8.78
C CYS A 137 -4.76 2.59 -8.79
N ASP A 138 -5.05 3.36 -7.76
CA ASP A 138 -6.21 4.24 -7.69
C ASP A 138 -5.79 5.66 -7.98
N VAL A 139 -6.48 6.32 -8.90
CA VAL A 139 -6.19 7.69 -9.31
C VAL A 139 -7.39 8.58 -9.05
N GLN A 140 -7.19 9.64 -8.29
CA GLN A 140 -8.23 10.59 -7.97
C GLN A 140 -7.73 12.02 -8.12
N ARG A 141 -8.63 12.91 -8.53
CA ARG A 141 -8.30 14.32 -8.61
C ARG A 141 -8.11 14.90 -7.21
N SER A 142 -6.97 15.53 -6.98
CA SER A 142 -6.74 16.25 -5.73
C SER A 142 -7.49 17.56 -5.75
N VAL A 143 -8.47 17.71 -4.84
CA VAL A 143 -9.14 19.00 -4.59
C VAL A 143 -8.35 19.71 -3.50
N GLY A 144 -7.09 20.05 -3.75
CA GLY A 144 -6.26 20.83 -2.85
C GLY A 144 -6.30 22.30 -3.24
N LYS A 145 -6.85 23.16 -2.37
CA LYS A 145 -6.50 24.57 -2.39
C LYS A 145 -5.04 24.66 -1.96
N MET A 146 -4.17 25.06 -2.87
CA MET A 146 -2.90 25.61 -2.45
C MET A 146 -3.21 26.95 -1.77
N THR A 147 -3.13 26.96 -0.44
CA THR A 147 -3.03 28.20 0.33
C THR A 147 -1.58 28.51 0.56
#